data_9f9f1c1e450cd0d6e86a2bbf7d6c9b98
#
_entry.id   9f9f1c1e450cd0d6e86a2bbf7d6c9b98
#
_cell.length_a   1.000
_cell.length_b   1.000
_cell.length_c   1.000
_cell.angle_alpha   90.00
_cell.angle_beta   90.00
_cell.angle_gamma   90.00
#
_symmetry.space_group_name_H-M   'P 1'
#
loop_
_entity.id
_entity.type
_entity.pdbx_description
1 polymer ?
#
loop_
_entity_poly.entity_id
_entity_poly.type
_entity_poly.pdbx_seq_one_letter_code
_entity_poly.pdbx_strand_id
1 'polypeptide(L)'
;GAVDFVMCRKDGIYSDGRRPDSVEPGTILDDLKRRDFTVNAMAIDEEDNLLDPFNGQEDLKNKLIRCVGSAEERFNEDSLRILRAIRFSITKGFGLDDEIWDILFSPKIWVPKLESISQERIQQEIHKCLAHDTVQTLDFLRSISRLWTTAIFSQGLWLKPTKEQV
;
A
#
# COMPACT_ATOMS: atom_id res chain seq x y z
N GLY A 1 15.19 20.35 -1.96
CA GLY A 1 14.46 19.19 -2.48
C GLY A 1 13.38 19.66 -3.44
N ALA A 2 12.93 18.79 -4.34
CA ALA A 2 11.80 19.10 -5.23
C ALA A 2 10.50 19.12 -4.38
N VAL A 3 9.63 20.09 -4.66
CA VAL A 3 8.31 20.20 -4.05
C VAL A 3 7.28 19.97 -5.16
N ASP A 4 6.41 19.01 -4.95
CA ASP A 4 5.32 18.71 -5.87
C ASP A 4 4.08 19.52 -5.49
N PHE A 5 3.54 20.27 -6.45
CA PHE A 5 2.25 20.96 -6.30
C PHE A 5 1.17 20.09 -6.91
N VAL A 6 0.28 19.57 -6.07
CA VAL A 6 -0.83 18.71 -6.49
C VAL A 6 -2.15 19.31 -6.00
N MET A 7 -3.13 19.42 -6.90
CA MET A 7 -4.49 19.83 -6.49
C MET A 7 -5.16 18.74 -5.67
N CYS A 8 -5.81 19.12 -4.58
CA CYS A 8 -6.69 18.23 -3.85
C CYS A 8 -7.81 17.74 -4.76
N ARG A 9 -8.13 16.47 -4.69
CA ARG A 9 -9.13 15.86 -5.55
C ARG A 9 -10.05 14.92 -4.78
N LYS A 10 -11.26 14.77 -5.31
CA LYS A 10 -12.22 13.75 -4.92
C LYS A 10 -12.31 12.73 -6.03
N ASP A 11 -12.09 11.48 -5.68
CA ASP A 11 -12.16 10.36 -6.63
C ASP A 11 -13.61 9.82 -6.67
N GLY A 12 -14.09 9.49 -7.87
CA GLY A 12 -15.35 8.78 -8.07
C GLY A 12 -15.23 7.27 -7.84
N ILE A 13 -16.11 6.51 -8.46
CA ILE A 13 -16.11 5.04 -8.37
C ILE A 13 -14.86 4.47 -9.08
N TYR A 14 -14.40 3.33 -8.63
CA TYR A 14 -13.29 2.58 -9.23
C TYR A 14 -13.83 1.31 -9.92
N SER A 15 -14.20 1.40 -11.19
CA SER A 15 -14.74 0.25 -11.93
C SER A 15 -13.65 -0.73 -12.38
N ASP A 16 -12.43 -0.25 -12.62
CA ASP A 16 -11.28 -1.05 -13.06
C ASP A 16 -10.36 -1.54 -11.94
N GLY A 17 -10.68 -1.22 -10.67
CA GLY A 17 -9.85 -1.55 -9.50
C GLY A 17 -8.48 -0.88 -9.47
N ARG A 18 -8.30 0.22 -10.22
CA ARG A 18 -7.02 0.95 -10.30
C ARG A 18 -7.17 2.45 -10.36
N ARG A 19 -8.10 2.94 -11.17
CA ARG A 19 -8.28 4.39 -11.40
C ARG A 19 -9.73 4.76 -11.14
N PRO A 20 -9.98 5.92 -10.53
CA PRO A 20 -11.34 6.42 -10.43
C PRO A 20 -11.89 6.73 -11.81
N ASP A 21 -13.15 6.41 -12.06
CA ASP A 21 -13.85 6.70 -13.32
C ASP A 21 -14.01 8.21 -13.56
N SER A 22 -14.02 8.98 -12.48
CA SER A 22 -14.06 10.44 -12.51
C SER A 22 -13.21 11.04 -11.40
N VAL A 23 -12.68 12.22 -11.66
CA VAL A 23 -11.90 13.00 -10.69
C VAL A 23 -12.45 14.42 -10.70
N GLU A 24 -12.78 14.93 -9.53
CA GLU A 24 -13.27 16.29 -9.34
C GLU A 24 -12.35 17.07 -8.38
N PRO A 25 -12.26 18.39 -8.48
CA PRO A 25 -11.62 19.20 -7.46
C PRO A 25 -12.24 18.90 -6.09
N GLY A 26 -11.42 18.63 -5.09
CA GLY A 26 -11.85 18.27 -3.74
C GLY A 26 -11.23 19.16 -2.68
N THR A 27 -11.68 18.98 -1.46
CA THR A 27 -11.06 19.55 -0.26
C THR A 27 -9.85 18.75 0.16
N ILE A 28 -9.03 19.30 1.08
CA ILE A 28 -7.94 18.54 1.70
C ILE A 28 -8.46 17.26 2.37
N LEU A 29 -9.63 17.30 2.99
CA LEU A 29 -10.24 16.14 3.62
C LEU A 29 -10.60 15.05 2.59
N ASP A 30 -11.12 15.42 1.42
CA ASP A 30 -11.39 14.48 0.33
C ASP A 30 -10.09 13.82 -0.16
N ASP A 31 -9.01 14.60 -0.27
CA ASP A 31 -7.69 14.06 -0.66
C ASP A 31 -7.12 13.10 0.38
N LEU A 32 -7.21 13.42 1.66
CA LEU A 32 -6.77 12.54 2.73
C LEU A 32 -7.62 11.26 2.81
N LYS A 33 -8.92 11.35 2.61
CA LYS A 33 -9.86 10.22 2.67
C LYS A 33 -9.60 9.15 1.61
N ARG A 34 -9.10 9.51 0.42
CA ARG A 34 -8.80 8.55 -0.67
C ARG A 34 -7.43 7.89 -0.55
N ARG A 35 -6.61 8.27 0.44
CA ARG A 35 -5.28 7.69 0.65
C ARG A 35 -5.35 6.26 1.18
N ASP A 36 -4.23 5.55 1.08
CA ASP A 36 -4.13 4.14 1.47
C ASP A 36 -4.19 3.95 2.99
N PHE A 37 -3.25 4.55 3.72
CA PHE A 37 -3.06 4.32 5.14
C PHE A 37 -3.16 5.59 5.96
N THR A 38 -3.63 5.46 7.20
CA THR A 38 -3.80 6.57 8.14
C THR A 38 -2.51 7.37 8.35
N VAL A 39 -1.37 6.69 8.46
CA VAL A 39 -0.04 7.30 8.61
C VAL A 39 0.38 8.15 7.41
N ASN A 40 -0.26 7.98 6.25
CA ASN A 40 -0.06 8.76 5.04
C ASN A 40 -1.21 9.75 4.77
N ALA A 41 -2.22 9.79 5.64
CA ALA A 41 -3.43 10.59 5.48
C ALA A 41 -3.49 11.75 6.47
N MET A 42 -2.36 12.42 6.65
CA MET A 42 -2.20 13.63 7.44
C MET A 42 -1.71 14.76 6.56
N ALA A 43 -1.99 16.00 6.95
CA ALA A 43 -1.51 17.20 6.28
C ALA A 43 -1.19 18.29 7.31
N ILE A 44 -0.38 19.26 6.90
CA ILE A 44 -0.10 20.48 7.67
C ILE A 44 -0.72 21.64 6.88
N ASP A 45 -1.47 22.49 7.56
CA ASP A 45 -2.03 23.70 6.95
C ASP A 45 -1.04 24.88 6.90
N GLU A 46 -1.45 26.00 6.36
CA GLU A 46 -0.61 27.21 6.22
C GLU A 46 -0.23 27.83 7.57
N GLU A 47 -0.91 27.46 8.65
CA GLU A 47 -0.69 27.93 10.01
C GLU A 47 0.11 26.94 10.85
N ASP A 48 0.71 25.93 10.22
CA ASP A 48 1.44 24.80 10.85
C ASP A 48 0.57 23.90 11.75
N ASN A 49 -0.75 23.94 11.61
CA ASN A 49 -1.61 23.01 12.33
C ASN A 49 -1.64 21.66 11.62
N LEU A 50 -1.49 20.59 12.38
CA LEU A 50 -1.59 19.24 11.85
C LEU A 50 -3.05 18.79 11.71
N LEU A 51 -3.45 18.47 10.48
CA LEU A 51 -4.74 17.88 10.13
C LEU A 51 -4.60 16.36 10.14
N ASP A 52 -5.21 15.69 11.08
CA ASP A 52 -5.16 14.23 11.26
C ASP A 52 -6.57 13.66 11.47
N PRO A 53 -7.40 13.63 10.42
CA PRO A 53 -8.80 13.21 10.55
C PRO A 53 -8.97 11.70 10.77
N PHE A 54 -7.91 10.91 10.58
CA PHE A 54 -7.96 9.44 10.63
C PHE A 54 -7.05 8.84 11.71
N ASN A 55 -6.58 9.64 12.68
CA ASN A 55 -5.70 9.20 13.77
C ASN A 55 -4.36 8.61 13.31
N GLY A 56 -3.80 9.14 12.23
CA GLY A 56 -2.51 8.69 11.71
C GLY A 56 -1.35 8.88 12.68
N GLN A 57 -1.38 9.92 13.53
CA GLN A 57 -0.36 10.12 14.58
C GLN A 57 -0.35 8.98 15.60
N GLU A 58 -1.52 8.50 16.01
CA GLU A 58 -1.63 7.41 16.98
C GLU A 58 -1.12 6.11 16.34
N ASP A 59 -1.52 5.80 15.10
CA ASP A 59 -1.03 4.64 14.37
C ASP A 59 0.50 4.73 14.12
N LEU A 60 1.02 5.92 13.84
CA LEU A 60 2.46 6.15 13.68
C LEU A 60 3.21 5.87 14.99
N LYS A 61 2.70 6.36 16.12
CA LYS A 61 3.26 6.12 17.45
C LYS A 61 3.25 4.63 17.82
N ASN A 62 2.18 3.93 17.46
CA ASN A 62 2.01 2.49 17.71
C ASN A 62 2.73 1.62 16.66
N LYS A 63 3.36 2.24 15.66
CA LYS A 63 3.99 1.55 14.51
C LYS A 63 3.01 0.58 13.84
N LEU A 64 1.83 1.06 13.52
CA LEU A 64 0.74 0.28 12.94
C LEU A 64 0.39 0.80 11.54
N ILE A 65 0.24 -0.10 10.58
CA ILE A 65 -0.33 0.18 9.27
C ILE A 65 -1.81 -0.18 9.32
N ARG A 66 -2.65 0.84 9.19
CA ARG A 66 -4.10 0.75 9.14
C ARG A 66 -4.61 1.49 7.91
N CYS A 67 -5.62 0.96 7.24
CA CYS A 67 -6.25 1.64 6.11
C CYS A 67 -7.07 2.85 6.55
N VAL A 68 -7.18 3.84 5.67
CA VAL A 68 -8.15 4.93 5.83
C VAL A 68 -9.55 4.37 5.55
N GLY A 69 -10.40 4.28 6.57
CA GLY A 69 -11.67 3.58 6.48
C GLY A 69 -11.49 2.06 6.47
N SER A 70 -12.31 1.34 5.71
CA SER A 70 -12.25 -0.13 5.62
C SER A 70 -11.10 -0.59 4.73
N ALA A 71 -10.33 -1.58 5.18
CA ALA A 71 -9.28 -2.19 4.37
C ALA A 71 -9.86 -2.87 3.12
N GLU A 72 -11.03 -3.48 3.23
CA GLU A 72 -11.71 -4.12 2.09
C GLU A 72 -12.04 -3.10 0.99
N GLU A 73 -12.60 -1.94 1.33
CA GLU A 73 -12.89 -0.87 0.37
C GLU A 73 -11.62 -0.36 -0.29
N ARG A 74 -10.60 -0.02 0.51
CA ARG A 74 -9.33 0.53 0.01
C ARG A 74 -8.61 -0.43 -0.93
N PHE A 75 -8.63 -1.72 -0.65
CA PHE A 75 -7.97 -2.73 -1.47
C PHE A 75 -8.79 -3.12 -2.71
N ASN A 76 -10.12 -2.96 -2.67
CA ASN A 76 -10.96 -3.08 -3.85
C ASN A 76 -10.75 -1.93 -4.85
N GLU A 77 -10.47 -0.73 -4.38
CA GLU A 77 -10.15 0.42 -5.24
C GLU A 77 -8.80 0.25 -5.97
N ASP A 78 -7.77 -0.22 -5.27
CA ASP A 78 -6.45 -0.53 -5.85
C ASP A 78 -5.81 -1.66 -5.04
N SER A 79 -5.86 -2.87 -5.57
CA SER A 79 -5.34 -4.06 -4.90
C SER A 79 -3.80 -4.03 -4.73
N LEU A 80 -3.08 -3.13 -5.41
CA LEU A 80 -1.66 -2.91 -5.14
C LEU A 80 -1.41 -2.43 -3.71
N ARG A 81 -2.40 -1.80 -3.08
CA ARG A 81 -2.30 -1.35 -1.68
C ARG A 81 -2.03 -2.50 -0.71
N ILE A 82 -2.42 -3.73 -1.05
CA ILE A 82 -2.06 -4.93 -0.28
C ILE A 82 -0.53 -5.11 -0.25
N LEU A 83 0.11 -5.04 -1.40
CA LEU A 83 1.57 -5.15 -1.50
C LEU A 83 2.28 -3.96 -0.85
N ARG A 84 1.67 -2.78 -0.91
CA ARG A 84 2.16 -1.59 -0.19
C ARG A 84 2.10 -1.76 1.33
N ALA A 85 1.02 -2.39 1.87
CA ALA A 85 0.93 -2.71 3.29
C ALA A 85 2.07 -3.65 3.72
N ILE A 86 2.29 -4.72 2.97
CA ILE A 86 3.42 -5.65 3.18
C ILE A 86 4.75 -4.90 3.14
N ARG A 87 4.95 -4.03 2.14
CA ARG A 87 6.17 -3.24 2.03
C ARG A 87 6.40 -2.33 3.23
N PHE A 88 5.39 -1.60 3.68
CA PHE A 88 5.53 -0.72 4.86
C PHE A 88 5.82 -1.53 6.12
N SER A 89 5.19 -2.70 6.30
CA SER A 89 5.48 -3.60 7.41
C SER A 89 6.96 -4.00 7.41
N ILE A 90 7.50 -4.43 6.27
CA ILE A 90 8.89 -4.87 6.16
C ILE A 90 9.86 -3.68 6.26
N THR A 91 9.67 -2.62 5.47
CA THR A 91 10.66 -1.54 5.35
C THR A 91 10.65 -0.55 6.51
N LYS A 92 9.57 -0.48 7.27
CA LYS A 92 9.42 0.41 8.44
C LYS A 92 9.36 -0.35 9.76
N GLY A 93 9.24 -1.68 9.72
CA GLY A 93 9.06 -2.50 10.91
C GLY A 93 7.72 -2.23 11.61
N PHE A 94 6.67 -1.88 10.86
CA PHE A 94 5.34 -1.61 11.39
C PHE A 94 4.50 -2.89 11.40
N GLY A 95 3.68 -3.05 12.44
CA GLY A 95 2.64 -4.07 12.46
C GLY A 95 1.54 -3.77 11.44
N LEU A 96 0.77 -4.77 11.10
CA LEU A 96 -0.43 -4.64 10.28
C LEU A 96 -1.66 -4.74 11.17
N ASP A 97 -2.67 -3.93 10.85
CA ASP A 97 -3.97 -3.97 11.50
C ASP A 97 -4.72 -5.30 11.22
N ASP A 98 -5.62 -5.69 12.11
CA ASP A 98 -6.33 -6.96 12.02
C ASP A 98 -7.12 -7.13 10.71
N GLU A 99 -7.76 -6.07 10.19
CA GLU A 99 -8.46 -6.13 8.89
C GLU A 99 -7.50 -6.46 7.74
N ILE A 100 -6.28 -5.94 7.78
CA ILE A 100 -5.26 -6.24 6.78
C ILE A 100 -4.81 -7.69 6.90
N TRP A 101 -4.63 -8.20 8.13
CA TRP A 101 -4.31 -9.61 8.36
C TRP A 101 -5.40 -10.54 7.83
N ASP A 102 -6.67 -10.25 8.08
CA ASP A 102 -7.80 -11.03 7.58
C ASP A 102 -7.78 -11.14 6.05
N ILE A 103 -7.42 -10.05 5.37
CA ILE A 103 -7.25 -10.01 3.92
C ILE A 103 -6.07 -10.88 3.47
N LEU A 104 -4.92 -10.78 4.13
CA LEU A 104 -3.73 -11.58 3.81
C LEU A 104 -3.96 -13.07 4.03
N PHE A 105 -4.77 -13.46 5.03
CA PHE A 105 -5.17 -14.83 5.28
C PHE A 105 -6.37 -15.31 4.43
N SER A 106 -6.86 -14.46 3.53
CA SER A 106 -7.92 -14.80 2.57
C SER A 106 -7.43 -14.80 1.11
N PRO A 107 -6.32 -15.50 0.78
CA PRO A 107 -5.64 -15.38 -0.51
C PRO A 107 -6.51 -15.82 -1.71
N LYS A 108 -7.46 -16.73 -1.51
CA LYS A 108 -8.37 -17.18 -2.58
C LYS A 108 -9.27 -16.06 -3.10
N ILE A 109 -9.56 -15.06 -2.26
CA ILE A 109 -10.38 -13.90 -2.62
C ILE A 109 -9.51 -12.80 -3.23
N TRP A 110 -8.34 -12.54 -2.63
CA TRP A 110 -7.57 -11.35 -2.90
C TRP A 110 -6.45 -11.53 -3.93
N VAL A 111 -5.85 -12.71 -4.02
CA VAL A 111 -4.80 -12.98 -5.02
C VAL A 111 -5.30 -12.78 -6.47
N PRO A 112 -6.50 -13.22 -6.87
CA PRO A 112 -6.99 -12.97 -8.22
C PRO A 112 -7.11 -11.48 -8.58
N LYS A 113 -7.31 -10.61 -7.60
CA LYS A 113 -7.38 -9.16 -7.81
C LYS A 113 -6.04 -8.54 -8.21
N LEU A 114 -4.92 -9.20 -7.92
CA LEU A 114 -3.61 -8.78 -8.41
C LEU A 114 -3.44 -8.95 -9.92
N GLU A 115 -4.26 -9.78 -10.57
CA GLU A 115 -4.19 -10.01 -12.02
C GLU A 115 -4.53 -8.74 -12.82
N SER A 116 -5.33 -7.83 -12.25
CA SER A 116 -5.64 -6.53 -12.85
C SER A 116 -4.49 -5.52 -12.76
N ILE A 117 -3.46 -5.81 -11.97
CA ILE A 117 -2.34 -4.92 -11.73
C ILE A 117 -1.19 -5.29 -12.67
N SER A 118 -0.58 -4.28 -13.28
CA SER A 118 0.59 -4.53 -14.14
C SER A 118 1.74 -5.15 -13.34
N GLN A 119 2.43 -6.11 -13.92
CA GLN A 119 3.58 -6.78 -13.29
C GLN A 119 4.66 -5.79 -12.87
N GLU A 120 4.85 -4.73 -13.65
CA GLU A 120 5.80 -3.67 -13.31
C GLU A 120 5.48 -3.02 -11.95
N ARG A 121 4.21 -2.72 -11.66
CA ARG A 121 3.79 -2.15 -10.37
C ARG A 121 4.01 -3.14 -9.22
N ILE A 122 3.67 -4.42 -9.43
CA ILE A 122 3.91 -5.49 -8.46
C ILE A 122 5.41 -5.60 -8.17
N GLN A 123 6.22 -5.68 -9.21
CA GLN A 123 7.68 -5.78 -9.11
C GLN A 123 8.29 -4.60 -8.37
N GLN A 124 7.83 -3.36 -8.63
CA GLN A 124 8.32 -2.17 -7.94
C GLN A 124 8.13 -2.24 -6.42
N GLU A 125 6.97 -2.70 -5.95
CA GLU A 125 6.70 -2.83 -4.51
C GLU A 125 7.53 -3.96 -3.88
N ILE A 126 7.56 -5.14 -4.51
CA ILE A 126 8.32 -6.30 -4.03
C ILE A 126 9.83 -6.06 -4.08
N HIS A 127 10.32 -5.38 -5.12
CA HIS A 127 11.74 -5.04 -5.23
C HIS A 127 12.22 -4.15 -4.06
N LYS A 128 11.37 -3.22 -3.61
CA LYS A 128 11.68 -2.38 -2.44
C LYS A 128 11.76 -3.21 -1.15
N CYS A 129 10.91 -4.23 -1.01
CA CYS A 129 10.97 -5.16 0.12
C CYS A 129 12.26 -5.96 0.10
N LEU A 130 12.55 -6.61 -1.03
CA LEU A 130 13.74 -7.47 -1.20
C LEU A 130 15.05 -6.69 -1.07
N ALA A 131 15.09 -5.45 -1.56
CA ALA A 131 16.27 -4.57 -1.42
C ALA A 131 16.48 -4.13 0.04
N HIS A 132 15.42 -4.07 0.85
CA HIS A 132 15.52 -3.74 2.28
C HIS A 132 15.98 -4.95 3.09
N ASP A 133 15.26 -6.06 3.00
CA ASP A 133 15.60 -7.33 3.65
C ASP A 133 14.98 -8.50 2.87
N THR A 134 15.84 -9.22 2.13
CA THR A 134 15.42 -10.35 1.30
C THR A 134 14.89 -11.50 2.14
N VAL A 135 15.55 -11.83 3.25
CA VAL A 135 15.21 -12.98 4.10
C VAL A 135 13.86 -12.71 4.77
N GLN A 136 13.72 -11.56 5.43
CA GLN A 136 12.47 -11.16 6.06
C GLN A 136 11.30 -11.11 5.06
N THR A 137 11.54 -10.61 3.85
CA THR A 137 10.51 -10.54 2.80
C THR A 137 10.02 -11.93 2.40
N LEU A 138 10.94 -12.86 2.15
CA LEU A 138 10.58 -14.22 1.75
C LEU A 138 9.88 -14.98 2.89
N ASP A 139 10.35 -14.83 4.11
CA ASP A 139 9.74 -15.45 5.28
C ASP A 139 8.34 -14.91 5.54
N PHE A 140 8.15 -13.59 5.42
CA PHE A 140 6.83 -12.98 5.53
C PHE A 140 5.86 -13.54 4.48
N LEU A 141 6.24 -13.54 3.19
CA LEU A 141 5.39 -14.05 2.10
C LEU A 141 5.07 -15.54 2.28
N ARG A 142 6.00 -16.34 2.78
CA ARG A 142 5.77 -17.75 3.07
C ARG A 142 4.82 -17.96 4.25
N SER A 143 4.86 -17.09 5.25
CA SER A 143 4.01 -17.18 6.44
C SER A 143 2.54 -16.92 6.16
N ILE A 144 2.20 -16.08 5.19
CA ILE A 144 0.82 -15.75 4.87
C ILE A 144 0.16 -16.78 3.93
N SER A 145 0.76 -17.14 2.81
CA SER A 145 0.33 -18.25 1.93
C SER A 145 1.23 -18.39 0.71
N ARG A 146 1.42 -19.63 0.24
CA ARG A 146 2.09 -19.90 -1.05
C ARG A 146 1.36 -19.28 -2.25
N LEU A 147 0.05 -19.03 -2.18
CA LEU A 147 -0.70 -18.41 -3.26
C LEU A 147 -0.21 -16.98 -3.54
N TRP A 148 0.10 -16.20 -2.49
CA TRP A 148 0.71 -14.88 -2.66
C TRP A 148 2.07 -14.97 -3.35
N THR A 149 2.92 -15.86 -2.87
CA THR A 149 4.25 -16.07 -3.46
C THR A 149 4.15 -16.45 -4.92
N THR A 150 3.28 -17.41 -5.26
CA THR A 150 3.08 -17.85 -6.64
C THR A 150 2.61 -16.70 -7.54
N ALA A 151 1.61 -15.93 -7.10
CA ALA A 151 1.07 -14.81 -7.89
C ALA A 151 2.12 -13.71 -8.12
N ILE A 152 2.83 -13.32 -7.08
CA ILE A 152 3.86 -12.27 -7.13
C ILE A 152 5.02 -12.65 -8.06
N PHE A 153 5.46 -13.90 -8.03
CA PHE A 153 6.61 -14.39 -8.79
C PHE A 153 6.26 -15.12 -10.08
N SER A 154 4.97 -15.20 -10.45
CA SER A 154 4.48 -15.99 -11.59
C SER A 154 5.13 -15.65 -12.93
N GLN A 155 5.52 -14.40 -13.13
CA GLN A 155 6.16 -13.94 -14.37
C GLN A 155 7.67 -13.72 -14.24
N GLY A 156 8.26 -14.24 -13.17
CA GLY A 156 9.66 -14.07 -12.85
C GLY A 156 9.96 -12.69 -12.26
N LEU A 157 10.80 -12.67 -11.25
CA LEU A 157 11.35 -11.46 -10.66
C LEU A 157 12.82 -11.39 -11.04
N TRP A 158 13.17 -10.48 -11.93
CA TRP A 158 14.56 -10.23 -12.27
C TRP A 158 15.19 -9.37 -11.19
N LEU A 159 15.81 -10.02 -10.21
CA LEU A 159 16.70 -9.36 -9.27
C LEU A 159 17.98 -8.98 -10.03
N LYS A 160 18.22 -7.69 -10.21
CA LYS A 160 19.57 -7.26 -10.60
C LYS A 160 20.47 -7.46 -9.38
N PRO A 161 21.50 -8.31 -9.44
CA PRO A 161 22.45 -8.42 -8.35
C PRO A 161 23.06 -7.04 -8.08
N THR A 162 23.24 -6.70 -6.81
CA THR A 162 24.02 -5.51 -6.46
C THR A 162 25.46 -5.73 -6.89
N LYS A 163 26.21 -4.66 -7.21
CA LYS A 163 27.61 -4.75 -7.65
C LYS A 163 28.53 -5.50 -6.67
N GLU A 164 28.08 -5.67 -5.42
CA GLU A 164 28.80 -6.41 -4.38
C GLU A 164 28.57 -7.93 -4.44
N GLN A 165 27.63 -8.40 -5.28
CA GLN A 165 27.28 -9.84 -5.42
C GLN A 165 27.80 -10.45 -6.72
N VAL A 166 28.56 -9.70 -7.49
CA VAL A 166 29.29 -10.13 -8.68
C VAL A 166 30.82 -10.23 -8.36
#